data_d39b1b9a929edd66a9141c52c6b6dfa2
#
_entry.id   d39b1b9a929edd66a9141c52c6b6dfa2
#
_cell.length_a   1.000
_cell.length_b   1.000
_cell.length_c   1.000
_cell.angle_alpha   90.00
_cell.angle_beta   90.00
_cell.angle_gamma   90.00
#
_symmetry.space_group_name_H-M   'P 1'
#
loop_
_entity.id
_entity.type
_entity.pdbx_description
1 polymer ?
#
loop_
_entity_poly.entity_id
_entity_poly.type
_entity_poly.pdbx_seq_one_letter_code
_entity_poly.pdbx_strand_id
1 'polypeptide(L)'
;MHKPIIYQMLPRIWGNDNSSPVKGGTLSENGTGKFSDIDKNTLEYLKWLGCSHVWYTGILRHSTQASEAGCTPSHPQFVKGKAGSPYAICDYYDVNAYLADNAEDRMFEFEQLIKRTHDAGLKVIIDFVPNHVARDYGKVDMTPGHPVLGAEDDRSVHWREENDFIYYPGETLRLPTESPKGMEPYYEMPAMATGNNCYTPAPGINDWFETVKINYCDHHTATWDKMY
;
A
#
# COMPACT_ATOMS: atom_id res chain seq x y z
N MET A 1 -32.84 -8.38 10.60
CA MET A 1 -31.45 -8.30 10.06
C MET A 1 -30.59 -7.67 11.16
N HIS A 2 -29.60 -8.38 11.70
CA HIS A 2 -28.71 -7.81 12.71
C HIS A 2 -27.76 -6.82 12.03
N LYS A 3 -27.51 -5.67 12.68
CA LYS A 3 -26.53 -4.69 12.20
C LYS A 3 -25.11 -5.29 12.31
N PRO A 4 -24.23 -5.09 11.32
CA PRO A 4 -22.84 -5.52 11.43
C PRO A 4 -22.13 -4.70 12.52
N ILE A 5 -21.30 -5.39 13.32
CA ILE A 5 -20.36 -4.78 14.26
C ILE A 5 -18.98 -5.12 13.74
N ILE A 6 -18.23 -4.08 13.35
CA ILE A 6 -16.93 -4.20 12.67
C ILE A 6 -15.84 -3.77 13.63
N TYR A 7 -14.85 -4.62 13.85
CA TYR A 7 -13.62 -4.26 14.52
C TYR A 7 -12.54 -3.96 13.47
N GLN A 8 -12.08 -2.71 13.38
CA GLN A 8 -10.97 -2.35 12.53
C GLN A 8 -9.66 -2.60 13.25
N MET A 9 -8.76 -3.32 12.60
CA MET A 9 -7.46 -3.74 13.14
C MET A 9 -6.37 -3.38 12.14
N LEU A 10 -5.28 -2.76 12.60
CA LEU A 10 -4.05 -2.57 11.84
C LEU A 10 -3.04 -3.66 12.25
N PRO A 11 -2.89 -4.75 11.48
CA PRO A 11 -2.03 -5.87 11.86
C PRO A 11 -0.60 -5.46 12.15
N ARG A 12 -0.08 -4.44 11.46
CA ARG A 12 1.28 -3.92 11.71
C ARG A 12 1.55 -3.52 13.16
N ILE A 13 0.53 -3.11 13.91
CA ILE A 13 0.68 -2.72 15.32
C ILE A 13 0.05 -3.73 16.28
N TRP A 14 -0.83 -4.62 15.79
CA TRP A 14 -1.42 -5.66 16.61
C TRP A 14 -0.40 -6.74 16.94
N GLY A 15 -0.26 -7.09 18.20
CA GLY A 15 0.75 -8.04 18.66
C GLY A 15 2.18 -7.48 18.79
N ASN A 16 2.45 -6.27 18.26
CA ASN A 16 3.74 -5.63 18.49
C ASN A 16 3.81 -5.09 19.93
N ASP A 17 4.62 -5.75 20.76
CA ASP A 17 4.80 -5.47 22.17
C ASP A 17 6.02 -4.56 22.48
N ASN A 18 6.66 -3.98 21.46
CA ASN A 18 7.78 -3.05 21.67
C ASN A 18 7.33 -1.79 22.44
N SER A 19 7.69 -1.74 23.71
CA SER A 19 7.34 -0.63 24.62
C SER A 19 8.25 0.60 24.48
N SER A 20 9.30 0.52 23.68
CA SER A 20 10.31 1.58 23.52
C SER A 20 10.63 1.86 22.05
N PRO A 21 9.64 2.25 21.25
CA PRO A 21 9.84 2.47 19.82
C PRO A 21 10.75 3.68 19.56
N VAL A 22 11.65 3.54 18.59
CA VAL A 22 12.55 4.58 18.11
C VAL A 22 11.83 5.41 17.05
N LYS A 23 11.76 6.73 17.24
CA LYS A 23 11.17 7.62 16.23
C LYS A 23 11.92 7.52 14.89
N GLY A 24 11.22 7.11 13.83
CA GLY A 24 11.82 6.87 12.51
C GLY A 24 12.74 5.64 12.48
N GLY A 25 12.61 4.76 13.46
CA GLY A 25 13.36 3.50 13.51
C GLY A 25 12.99 2.54 12.38
N THR A 26 13.85 1.59 12.16
CA THR A 26 13.67 0.49 11.20
C THR A 26 12.67 -0.55 11.72
N LEU A 27 12.30 -1.48 10.87
CA LEU A 27 11.46 -2.62 11.24
C LEU A 27 12.14 -3.48 12.33
N SER A 28 13.47 -3.67 12.24
CA SER A 28 14.23 -4.43 13.24
C SER A 28 14.34 -3.72 14.59
N GLU A 29 14.32 -2.38 14.62
CA GLU A 29 14.35 -1.61 15.87
C GLU A 29 12.96 -1.52 16.53
N ASN A 30 11.91 -1.38 15.72
CA ASN A 30 10.57 -1.11 16.23
C ASN A 30 9.66 -2.34 16.27
N GLY A 31 10.03 -3.40 15.57
CA GLY A 31 9.17 -4.55 15.41
C GLY A 31 7.94 -4.26 14.53
N THR A 32 7.14 -5.28 14.36
CA THR A 32 5.84 -5.22 13.69
C THR A 32 4.97 -6.37 14.17
N GLY A 33 3.67 -6.18 14.20
CA GLY A 33 2.73 -7.30 14.37
C GLY A 33 2.75 -8.23 13.16
N LYS A 34 2.38 -9.48 13.40
CA LYS A 34 2.39 -10.57 12.43
C LYS A 34 0.97 -11.11 12.19
N PHE A 35 0.77 -11.76 11.06
CA PHE A 35 -0.49 -12.49 10.83
C PHE A 35 -0.75 -13.55 11.90
N SER A 36 0.29 -14.18 12.44
CA SER A 36 0.23 -15.17 13.50
C SER A 36 -0.21 -14.61 14.86
N ASP A 37 0.04 -13.32 15.14
CA ASP A 37 -0.39 -12.65 16.37
C ASP A 37 -1.90 -12.53 16.50
N ILE A 38 -2.61 -12.61 15.36
CA ILE A 38 -4.07 -12.63 15.32
C ILE A 38 -4.54 -14.08 15.46
N ASP A 39 -4.34 -14.61 16.65
CA ASP A 39 -4.58 -16.00 16.99
C ASP A 39 -6.06 -16.30 17.29
N LYS A 40 -6.33 -17.56 17.67
CA LYS A 40 -7.67 -18.01 18.04
C LYS A 40 -8.23 -17.23 19.23
N ASN A 41 -7.38 -16.92 20.24
CA ASN A 41 -7.85 -16.22 21.45
C ASN A 41 -8.27 -14.77 21.12
N THR A 42 -7.50 -14.11 20.26
CA THR A 42 -7.84 -12.79 19.71
C THR A 42 -9.21 -12.81 19.03
N LEU A 43 -9.45 -13.78 18.15
CA LEU A 43 -10.70 -13.89 17.39
C LEU A 43 -11.89 -14.25 18.28
N GLU A 44 -11.71 -15.14 19.24
CA GLU A 44 -12.74 -15.47 20.26
C GLU A 44 -13.08 -14.26 21.12
N TYR A 45 -12.09 -13.44 21.51
CA TYR A 45 -12.32 -12.19 22.23
C TYR A 45 -13.15 -11.20 21.40
N LEU A 46 -12.82 -11.01 20.12
CA LEU A 46 -13.61 -10.15 19.23
C LEU A 46 -15.05 -10.67 19.08
N LYS A 47 -15.21 -11.98 19.00
CA LYS A 47 -16.54 -12.61 18.96
C LYS A 47 -17.31 -12.36 20.26
N TRP A 48 -16.65 -12.49 21.41
CA TRP A 48 -17.24 -12.20 22.72
C TRP A 48 -17.66 -10.73 22.84
N LEU A 49 -16.91 -9.77 22.27
CA LEU A 49 -17.31 -8.36 22.18
C LEU A 49 -18.55 -8.14 21.30
N GLY A 50 -19.05 -9.16 20.62
CA GLY A 50 -20.22 -9.08 19.73
C GLY A 50 -19.88 -8.67 18.29
N CYS A 51 -18.59 -8.65 17.91
CA CYS A 51 -18.18 -8.35 16.55
C CYS A 51 -18.69 -9.43 15.58
N SER A 52 -19.05 -9.00 14.39
CA SER A 52 -19.44 -9.86 13.28
C SER A 52 -18.42 -9.87 12.15
N HIS A 53 -17.57 -8.83 12.09
CA HIS A 53 -16.54 -8.63 11.06
C HIS A 53 -15.24 -8.14 11.70
N VAL A 54 -14.13 -8.52 11.09
CA VAL A 54 -12.83 -7.90 11.31
C VAL A 54 -12.39 -7.22 10.02
N TRP A 55 -12.04 -5.95 10.11
CA TRP A 55 -11.48 -5.18 9.02
C TRP A 55 -9.96 -5.07 9.21
N TYR A 56 -9.22 -5.84 8.44
CA TYR A 56 -7.77 -5.81 8.44
C TYR A 56 -7.27 -4.67 7.53
N THR A 57 -6.78 -3.59 8.14
CA THR A 57 -6.27 -2.41 7.44
C THR A 57 -4.79 -2.56 7.12
N GLY A 58 -4.37 -2.12 5.92
CA GLY A 58 -2.95 -2.08 5.54
C GLY A 58 -2.36 -3.45 5.24
N ILE A 59 -3.15 -4.37 4.70
CA ILE A 59 -2.72 -5.71 4.29
C ILE A 59 -1.99 -5.69 2.96
N LEU A 60 -2.54 -4.95 1.98
CA LEU A 60 -2.00 -4.94 0.62
C LEU A 60 -0.56 -4.41 0.61
N ARG A 61 0.24 -4.95 -0.30
CA ARG A 61 1.62 -4.52 -0.48
C ARG A 61 1.68 -3.04 -0.83
N HIS A 62 2.36 -2.27 0.01
CA HIS A 62 2.51 -0.82 -0.13
C HIS A 62 3.98 -0.39 -0.07
N SER A 63 4.26 0.85 -0.50
CA SER A 63 5.59 1.45 -0.42
C SER A 63 6.13 1.42 1.01
N THR A 64 7.34 0.88 1.16
CA THR A 64 8.06 0.81 2.43
C THR A 64 9.57 0.83 2.18
N GLN A 65 10.34 1.26 3.16
CA GLN A 65 11.80 1.13 3.14
C GLN A 65 12.29 -0.21 3.72
N ALA A 66 11.37 -1.08 4.16
CA ALA A 66 11.72 -2.42 4.62
C ALA A 66 12.17 -3.30 3.45
N SER A 67 13.21 -4.11 3.68
CA SER A 67 13.77 -5.06 2.72
C SER A 67 13.44 -6.48 3.20
N GLU A 68 12.35 -7.04 2.68
CA GLU A 68 11.91 -8.40 2.97
C GLU A 68 12.04 -9.27 1.72
N ALA A 69 12.09 -10.60 1.90
CA ALA A 69 12.21 -11.53 0.79
C ALA A 69 11.13 -11.33 -0.27
N GLY A 70 11.53 -11.24 -1.53
CA GLY A 70 10.64 -11.01 -2.66
C GLY A 70 10.06 -9.57 -2.74
N CYS A 71 10.60 -8.62 -1.97
CA CYS A 71 10.14 -7.23 -1.99
C CYS A 71 11.32 -6.27 -2.07
N THR A 72 11.39 -5.50 -3.15
CA THR A 72 12.36 -4.41 -3.29
C THR A 72 11.91 -3.21 -2.46
N PRO A 73 12.78 -2.63 -1.61
CA PRO A 73 12.44 -1.41 -0.85
C PRO A 73 12.15 -0.23 -1.78
N SER A 74 11.17 0.56 -1.40
CA SER A 74 10.86 1.81 -2.08
C SER A 74 11.92 2.88 -1.81
N HIS A 75 12.09 3.83 -2.74
CA HIS A 75 13.10 4.88 -2.61
C HIS A 75 12.75 5.81 -1.45
N PRO A 76 13.66 6.00 -0.46
CA PRO A 76 13.36 6.72 0.79
C PRO A 76 13.02 8.19 0.60
N GLN A 77 13.36 8.81 -0.54
CA GLN A 77 13.05 10.20 -0.82
C GLN A 77 11.54 10.45 -0.99
N PHE A 78 10.77 9.50 -1.50
CA PHE A 78 9.32 9.69 -1.64
C PHE A 78 8.50 8.97 -0.55
N VAL A 79 9.04 7.95 0.11
CA VAL A 79 8.30 7.23 1.16
C VAL A 79 8.29 8.02 2.46
N LYS A 80 7.11 8.37 2.95
CA LYS A 80 6.94 9.05 4.23
C LYS A 80 7.11 8.10 5.41
N GLY A 81 8.28 8.15 6.02
CA GLY A 81 8.68 7.23 7.09
C GLY A 81 9.13 5.86 6.59
N LYS A 82 9.82 5.07 7.43
CA LYS A 82 10.42 3.80 6.99
C LYS A 82 9.39 2.69 6.76
N ALA A 83 8.32 2.68 7.54
CA ALA A 83 7.25 1.68 7.41
C ALA A 83 6.31 1.96 6.21
N GLY A 84 6.35 3.17 5.66
CA GLY A 84 5.48 3.58 4.56
C GLY A 84 4.02 3.78 4.95
N SER A 85 3.23 4.26 3.99
CA SER A 85 1.79 4.44 4.14
C SER A 85 1.04 3.19 3.70
N PRO A 86 0.12 2.63 4.52
CA PRO A 86 -0.69 1.48 4.14
C PRO A 86 -1.62 1.75 2.95
N TYR A 87 -1.71 3.00 2.49
CA TYR A 87 -2.52 3.40 1.34
C TYR A 87 -1.70 3.77 0.09
N ALA A 88 -0.37 3.69 0.13
CA ALA A 88 0.49 3.82 -1.04
C ALA A 88 0.72 2.43 -1.66
N ILE A 89 -0.28 1.92 -2.36
CA ILE A 89 -0.30 0.53 -2.86
C ILE A 89 0.70 0.34 -4.00
N CYS A 90 1.61 -0.62 -3.84
CA CYS A 90 2.56 -1.06 -4.88
C CYS A 90 2.01 -2.21 -5.72
N ASP A 91 1.25 -3.12 -5.10
CA ASP A 91 0.66 -4.28 -5.75
C ASP A 91 -0.67 -4.64 -5.07
N TYR A 92 -1.74 -4.76 -5.85
CA TYR A 92 -3.06 -5.17 -5.35
C TYR A 92 -3.21 -6.68 -5.19
N TYR A 93 -2.30 -7.47 -5.77
CA TYR A 93 -2.35 -8.93 -5.79
C TYR A 93 -1.36 -9.56 -4.82
N ASP A 94 -0.72 -8.74 -3.97
CA ASP A 94 0.24 -9.18 -2.98
C ASP A 94 -0.03 -8.50 -1.62
N VAL A 95 0.51 -9.08 -0.56
CA VAL A 95 0.42 -8.56 0.81
C VAL A 95 1.81 -8.14 1.33
N ASN A 96 1.83 -7.28 2.34
CA ASN A 96 3.09 -6.85 2.94
C ASN A 96 3.85 -8.01 3.56
N ALA A 97 5.04 -8.28 3.04
CA ALA A 97 5.88 -9.39 3.47
C ALA A 97 6.30 -9.31 4.94
N TYR A 98 6.46 -8.11 5.48
CA TYR A 98 6.84 -7.92 6.88
C TYR A 98 5.72 -8.29 7.87
N LEU A 99 4.48 -8.52 7.43
CA LEU A 99 3.37 -9.01 8.25
C LEU A 99 3.39 -10.54 8.40
N ALA A 100 4.13 -11.25 7.57
CA ALA A 100 4.30 -12.69 7.66
C ALA A 100 5.47 -13.07 8.59
N ASP A 101 5.42 -14.25 9.18
CA ASP A 101 6.56 -14.84 9.90
C ASP A 101 7.64 -15.25 8.90
N ASN A 102 7.22 -15.87 7.77
CA ASN A 102 8.08 -16.11 6.62
C ASN A 102 7.64 -15.24 5.43
N ALA A 103 8.46 -14.27 5.05
CA ALA A 103 8.16 -13.33 3.98
C ALA A 103 7.85 -14.00 2.62
N GLU A 104 8.46 -15.17 2.33
CA GLU A 104 8.22 -15.92 1.10
C GLU A 104 6.83 -16.59 1.10
N ASP A 105 6.31 -16.94 2.28
CA ASP A 105 5.01 -17.58 2.46
C ASP A 105 3.87 -16.59 2.77
N ARG A 106 4.11 -15.28 2.63
CA ARG A 106 3.20 -14.20 3.05
C ARG A 106 1.75 -14.35 2.59
N MET A 107 1.53 -14.78 1.35
CA MET A 107 0.18 -15.00 0.82
C MET A 107 -0.49 -16.17 1.51
N PHE A 108 0.22 -17.28 1.69
CA PHE A 108 -0.28 -18.44 2.40
C PHE A 108 -0.63 -18.08 3.85
N GLU A 109 0.25 -17.36 4.56
CA GLU A 109 -0.01 -16.95 5.94
C GLU A 109 -1.23 -16.01 6.05
N PHE A 110 -1.41 -15.12 5.09
CA PHE A 110 -2.61 -14.28 5.00
C PHE A 110 -3.88 -15.10 4.75
N GLU A 111 -3.84 -16.07 3.84
CA GLU A 111 -4.96 -17.00 3.62
C GLU A 111 -5.30 -17.80 4.88
N GLN A 112 -4.28 -18.23 5.66
CA GLN A 112 -4.50 -18.87 6.94
C GLN A 112 -5.14 -17.93 7.98
N LEU A 113 -4.81 -16.62 7.97
CA LEU A 113 -5.49 -15.63 8.79
C LEU A 113 -6.97 -15.51 8.40
N ILE A 114 -7.27 -15.43 7.10
CA ILE A 114 -8.66 -15.38 6.61
C ILE A 114 -9.42 -16.62 7.06
N LYS A 115 -8.82 -17.81 6.85
CA LYS A 115 -9.44 -19.08 7.23
C LYS A 115 -9.78 -19.14 8.71
N ARG A 116 -8.82 -18.87 9.61
CA ARG A 116 -9.07 -18.93 11.07
C ARG A 116 -10.06 -17.85 11.54
N THR A 117 -10.12 -16.69 10.85
CA THR A 117 -11.14 -15.67 11.13
C THR A 117 -12.55 -16.19 10.80
N HIS A 118 -12.70 -16.84 9.64
CA HIS A 118 -13.95 -17.48 9.24
C HIS A 118 -14.32 -18.65 10.17
N ASP A 119 -13.36 -19.48 10.56
CA ASP A 119 -13.56 -20.59 11.49
C ASP A 119 -14.06 -20.10 12.86
N ALA A 120 -13.66 -18.89 13.30
CA ALA A 120 -14.18 -18.23 14.50
C ALA A 120 -15.59 -17.65 14.31
N GLY A 121 -16.18 -17.74 13.11
CA GLY A 121 -17.50 -17.22 12.76
C GLY A 121 -17.53 -15.70 12.59
N LEU A 122 -16.40 -15.08 12.26
CA LEU A 122 -16.24 -13.68 11.88
C LEU A 122 -16.08 -13.58 10.36
N LYS A 123 -16.46 -12.44 9.78
CA LYS A 123 -16.22 -12.12 8.37
C LYS A 123 -15.01 -11.21 8.25
N VAL A 124 -14.31 -11.30 7.13
CA VAL A 124 -13.13 -10.48 6.83
C VAL A 124 -13.51 -9.33 5.90
N ILE A 125 -12.96 -8.17 6.18
CA ILE A 125 -12.93 -6.98 5.31
C ILE A 125 -11.47 -6.57 5.15
N ILE A 126 -11.06 -6.19 3.94
CA ILE A 126 -9.76 -5.56 3.67
C ILE A 126 -9.96 -4.24 2.96
N ASP A 127 -8.96 -3.35 3.02
CA ASP A 127 -9.00 -2.10 2.30
C ASP A 127 -8.92 -2.34 0.78
N PHE A 128 -9.65 -1.51 0.04
CA PHE A 128 -9.46 -1.32 -1.39
C PHE A 128 -9.20 0.17 -1.63
N VAL A 129 -8.08 0.52 -2.24
CA VAL A 129 -7.59 1.90 -2.41
C VAL A 129 -7.59 2.27 -3.89
N PRO A 130 -8.74 2.66 -4.48
CA PRO A 130 -8.84 2.87 -5.92
C PRO A 130 -8.43 4.28 -6.39
N ASN A 131 -8.20 5.24 -5.48
CA ASN A 131 -7.97 6.65 -5.87
C ASN A 131 -6.57 6.90 -6.44
N HIS A 132 -5.57 6.16 -5.99
CA HIS A 132 -4.17 6.35 -6.30
C HIS A 132 -3.37 5.07 -6.07
N VAL A 133 -2.16 5.03 -6.58
CA VAL A 133 -1.17 3.97 -6.34
C VAL A 133 0.14 4.59 -5.82
N ALA A 134 1.07 3.77 -5.35
CA ALA A 134 2.41 4.21 -5.01
C ALA A 134 3.19 4.72 -6.23
N ARG A 135 4.22 5.56 -6.03
CA ARG A 135 5.07 6.01 -7.15
C ARG A 135 5.91 4.92 -7.79
N ASP A 136 6.19 3.89 -7.05
CA ASP A 136 6.90 2.70 -7.55
C ASP A 136 5.97 1.57 -8.00
N TYR A 137 4.65 1.81 -8.05
CA TYR A 137 3.71 0.87 -8.64
C TYR A 137 4.11 0.47 -10.06
N GLY A 138 4.08 -0.81 -10.35
CA GLY A 138 4.40 -1.35 -11.68
C GLY A 138 5.89 -1.30 -12.05
N LYS A 139 6.78 -0.84 -11.15
CA LYS A 139 8.21 -0.70 -11.47
C LYS A 139 9.04 -1.92 -11.08
N VAL A 140 8.72 -2.56 -9.96
CA VAL A 140 9.48 -3.70 -9.41
C VAL A 140 8.56 -4.73 -8.76
N ASP A 141 8.94 -5.98 -8.84
CA ASP A 141 8.37 -7.12 -8.08
C ASP A 141 6.83 -7.22 -8.14
N MET A 142 6.23 -6.88 -9.30
CA MET A 142 4.78 -7.03 -9.48
C MET A 142 4.39 -8.49 -9.62
N THR A 143 3.24 -8.85 -9.04
CA THR A 143 2.62 -10.16 -9.22
C THR A 143 2.33 -10.39 -10.71
N PRO A 144 2.87 -11.47 -11.34
CA PRO A 144 2.70 -11.70 -12.77
C PRO A 144 1.27 -12.02 -13.16
N GLY A 145 0.91 -11.74 -14.42
CA GLY A 145 -0.37 -12.16 -15.02
C GLY A 145 -1.54 -11.23 -14.76
N HIS A 146 -1.30 -10.08 -14.16
CA HIS A 146 -2.33 -9.07 -13.89
C HIS A 146 -2.09 -7.78 -14.69
N PRO A 147 -3.15 -7.01 -15.02
CA PRO A 147 -3.01 -5.71 -15.65
C PRO A 147 -2.18 -4.75 -14.78
N VAL A 148 -1.27 -4.00 -15.42
CA VAL A 148 -0.48 -2.97 -14.75
C VAL A 148 -0.93 -1.61 -15.25
N LEU A 149 -1.40 -0.74 -14.35
CA LEU A 149 -1.76 0.63 -14.68
C LEU A 149 -0.56 1.39 -15.26
N GLY A 150 -0.79 2.19 -16.28
CA GLY A 150 0.23 3.03 -16.92
C GLY A 150 1.16 2.30 -17.89
N ALA A 151 0.98 0.97 -18.08
CA ALA A 151 1.83 0.19 -19.00
C ALA A 151 1.68 0.61 -20.47
N GLU A 152 0.47 1.04 -20.87
CA GLU A 152 0.12 1.43 -22.23
C GLU A 152 -0.06 2.95 -22.40
N ASP A 153 0.22 3.74 -21.34
CA ASP A 153 -0.02 5.18 -21.34
C ASP A 153 0.86 5.93 -22.34
N ASP A 154 0.25 6.87 -23.07
CA ASP A 154 0.97 7.88 -23.85
C ASP A 154 1.51 8.96 -22.90
N ARG A 155 2.80 8.85 -22.55
CA ARG A 155 3.50 9.77 -21.67
C ARG A 155 3.95 11.08 -22.32
N SER A 156 3.68 11.25 -23.61
CA SER A 156 4.03 12.46 -24.37
C SER A 156 2.97 13.56 -24.23
N VAL A 157 1.82 13.24 -23.68
CA VAL A 157 0.69 14.17 -23.46
C VAL A 157 0.40 14.38 -21.99
N HIS A 158 -0.13 15.56 -21.63
CA HIS A 158 -0.44 15.86 -20.24
C HIS A 158 -1.61 15.01 -19.73
N TRP A 159 -2.68 14.96 -20.51
CA TRP A 159 -3.90 14.20 -20.20
C TRP A 159 -4.45 13.54 -21.46
N ARG A 160 -4.94 12.33 -21.26
CA ARG A 160 -5.67 11.57 -22.26
C ARG A 160 -6.63 10.63 -21.55
N GLU A 161 -7.82 10.41 -22.12
CA GLU A 161 -8.85 9.58 -21.48
C GLU A 161 -8.44 8.09 -21.36
N GLU A 162 -7.62 7.61 -22.31
CA GLU A 162 -7.11 6.23 -22.31
C GLU A 162 -5.91 6.01 -21.39
N ASN A 163 -5.29 7.09 -20.89
CA ASN A 163 -4.18 6.99 -19.94
C ASN A 163 -4.69 6.71 -18.52
N ASP A 164 -4.02 5.80 -17.85
CA ASP A 164 -4.28 5.47 -16.44
C ASP A 164 -3.78 6.57 -15.48
N PHE A 165 -2.78 7.37 -15.92
CA PHE A 165 -2.18 8.45 -15.13
C PHE A 165 -2.16 9.79 -15.87
N ILE A 166 -1.90 10.87 -15.10
CA ILE A 166 -1.80 12.24 -15.62
C ILE A 166 -0.31 12.64 -15.57
N TYR A 167 0.24 13.03 -16.70
CA TYR A 167 1.67 13.29 -16.89
C TYR A 167 2.00 14.77 -17.10
N TYR A 168 3.26 15.14 -16.86
CA TYR A 168 3.86 16.44 -17.17
C TYR A 168 5.00 16.24 -18.18
N PRO A 169 4.70 16.19 -19.50
CA PRO A 169 5.70 15.95 -20.54
C PRO A 169 6.81 16.99 -20.49
N GLY A 170 8.06 16.51 -20.54
CA GLY A 170 9.24 17.37 -20.47
C GLY A 170 9.63 17.87 -19.08
N GLU A 171 8.82 17.59 -18.04
CA GLU A 171 9.13 17.98 -16.68
C GLU A 171 9.53 16.79 -15.81
N THR A 172 10.55 16.98 -14.98
CA THR A 172 10.99 16.00 -13.96
C THR A 172 10.28 16.29 -12.64
N LEU A 173 9.92 15.25 -11.92
CA LEU A 173 9.37 15.36 -10.57
C LEU A 173 10.39 16.02 -9.63
N ARG A 174 9.96 17.04 -8.93
CA ARG A 174 10.73 17.74 -7.88
C ARG A 174 10.10 17.46 -6.53
N LEU A 175 10.66 16.48 -5.82
CA LEU A 175 10.20 16.12 -4.48
C LEU A 175 10.56 17.21 -3.45
N PRO A 176 9.70 17.45 -2.42
CA PRO A 176 9.97 18.41 -1.36
C PRO A 176 10.94 17.90 -0.29
N THR A 177 11.51 16.72 -0.48
CA THR A 177 12.42 16.00 0.41
C THR A 177 13.77 15.83 -0.27
N GLU A 178 14.84 15.78 0.53
CA GLU A 178 16.19 15.46 0.02
C GLU A 178 16.41 13.96 -0.03
N SER A 179 17.23 13.50 -0.98
CA SER A 179 17.71 12.13 -1.00
C SER A 179 18.68 11.89 0.17
N PRO A 180 18.65 10.71 0.81
CA PRO A 180 19.64 10.37 1.82
C PRO A 180 21.07 10.54 1.32
N LYS A 181 21.98 10.99 2.19
CA LYS A 181 23.38 11.21 1.84
C LYS A 181 24.00 9.93 1.23
N GLY A 182 24.57 10.08 0.05
CA GLY A 182 25.21 8.98 -0.67
C GLY A 182 24.27 8.10 -1.51
N MET A 183 22.98 8.49 -1.59
CA MET A 183 22.00 7.85 -2.47
C MET A 183 21.64 8.80 -3.61
N GLU A 184 21.55 8.27 -4.84
CA GLU A 184 21.08 9.06 -5.98
C GLU A 184 19.65 9.55 -5.74
N PRO A 185 19.31 10.78 -6.16
CA PRO A 185 17.95 11.28 -6.07
C PRO A 185 16.97 10.42 -6.85
N TYR A 186 15.74 10.29 -6.31
CA TYR A 186 14.67 9.65 -7.07
C TYR A 186 14.40 10.41 -8.35
N TYR A 187 14.35 9.68 -9.45
CA TYR A 187 14.13 10.25 -10.78
C TYR A 187 12.82 9.77 -11.39
N GLU A 188 12.00 10.70 -11.83
CA GLU A 188 10.74 10.44 -12.54
C GLU A 188 10.54 11.50 -13.62
N MET A 189 10.54 11.07 -14.90
CA MET A 189 10.29 11.90 -16.08
C MET A 189 9.54 11.08 -17.13
N PRO A 190 8.38 11.58 -17.65
CA PRO A 190 7.67 12.75 -17.14
C PRO A 190 7.16 12.56 -15.72
N ALA A 191 7.08 13.65 -14.96
CA ALA A 191 6.45 13.64 -13.64
C ALA A 191 4.97 13.28 -13.75
N MET A 192 4.41 12.67 -12.69
CA MET A 192 2.99 12.32 -12.60
C MET A 192 2.29 13.10 -11.50
N ALA A 193 1.00 13.38 -11.68
CA ALA A 193 0.16 14.03 -10.67
C ALA A 193 0.09 13.20 -9.38
N THR A 194 0.06 13.85 -8.21
CA THR A 194 -0.01 13.15 -6.92
C THR A 194 -1.42 12.72 -6.55
N GLY A 195 -1.52 11.71 -5.68
CA GLY A 195 -2.78 11.07 -5.33
C GLY A 195 -3.81 11.96 -4.64
N ASN A 196 -3.39 13.10 -4.07
CA ASN A 196 -4.30 14.08 -3.46
C ASN A 196 -4.78 15.18 -4.42
N ASN A 197 -4.78 14.93 -5.73
CA ASN A 197 -5.14 15.88 -6.79
C ASN A 197 -4.19 17.11 -6.84
N CYS A 198 -2.93 16.93 -6.47
CA CYS A 198 -1.92 17.94 -6.65
C CYS A 198 -1.37 17.86 -8.08
N TYR A 199 -1.86 18.76 -8.94
CA TYR A 199 -1.57 18.78 -10.37
C TYR A 199 -0.37 19.67 -10.68
N THR A 200 0.80 19.27 -10.18
CA THR A 200 2.09 19.94 -10.44
C THR A 200 3.24 18.92 -10.41
N PRO A 201 4.31 19.12 -11.18
CA PRO A 201 5.52 18.31 -11.07
C PRO A 201 6.36 18.63 -9.83
N ALA A 202 5.93 19.60 -9.00
CA ALA A 202 6.62 20.02 -7.77
C ALA A 202 5.65 20.03 -6.58
N PRO A 203 5.19 18.87 -6.10
CA PRO A 203 4.31 18.79 -4.93
C PRO A 203 4.99 19.33 -3.68
N GLY A 204 4.22 19.93 -2.77
CA GLY A 204 4.68 20.39 -1.48
C GLY A 204 4.81 19.28 -0.44
N ILE A 205 5.39 19.62 0.72
CA ILE A 205 5.63 18.64 1.81
C ILE A 205 4.33 18.04 2.40
N ASN A 206 3.22 18.74 2.28
CA ASN A 206 1.92 18.29 2.76
C ASN A 206 1.11 17.52 1.71
N ASP A 207 1.60 17.45 0.47
CA ASP A 207 0.98 16.66 -0.58
C ASP A 207 1.33 15.17 -0.44
N TRP A 208 0.54 14.31 -1.09
CA TRP A 208 0.79 12.88 -1.09
C TRP A 208 1.78 12.48 -2.19
N PHE A 209 2.96 13.11 -2.16
CA PHE A 209 4.00 12.91 -3.17
C PHE A 209 4.54 11.46 -3.24
N GLU A 210 4.24 10.61 -2.27
CA GLU A 210 4.49 9.17 -2.30
C GLU A 210 3.55 8.40 -3.23
N THR A 211 2.50 9.04 -3.73
CA THR A 211 1.45 8.40 -4.54
C THR A 211 1.25 9.10 -5.89
N VAL A 212 0.66 8.38 -6.81
CA VAL A 212 0.28 8.83 -8.15
C VAL A 212 -1.24 8.74 -8.31
N LYS A 213 -1.85 9.80 -8.83
CA LYS A 213 -3.30 9.86 -9.08
C LYS A 213 -3.70 8.95 -10.25
N ILE A 214 -4.72 8.10 -10.04
CA ILE A 214 -5.34 7.34 -11.11
C ILE A 214 -6.33 8.25 -11.86
N ASN A 215 -6.34 8.16 -13.19
CA ASN A 215 -7.22 8.90 -14.08
C ASN A 215 -8.43 8.06 -14.49
N TYR A 216 -9.57 8.27 -13.82
CA TYR A 216 -10.80 7.54 -14.11
C TYR A 216 -11.70 8.23 -15.15
N CYS A 217 -11.43 9.47 -15.50
CA CYS A 217 -12.36 10.33 -16.24
C CYS A 217 -13.73 10.48 -15.54
N ASP A 218 -14.75 10.95 -16.28
CA ASP A 218 -16.15 11.07 -15.83
C ASP A 218 -17.06 9.98 -16.42
N HIS A 219 -16.50 9.03 -17.15
CA HIS A 219 -17.18 7.89 -17.77
C HIS A 219 -16.32 6.63 -17.72
N HIS A 220 -16.91 5.50 -18.11
CA HIS A 220 -16.22 4.20 -18.11
C HIS A 220 -15.10 4.17 -19.15
N THR A 221 -13.87 3.84 -18.69
CA THR A 221 -12.66 3.69 -19.51
C THR A 221 -11.98 2.38 -19.20
N ALA A 222 -10.93 2.02 -19.95
CA ALA A 222 -10.11 0.83 -19.68
C ALA A 222 -9.47 0.85 -18.29
N THR A 223 -9.21 2.03 -17.70
CA THR A 223 -8.73 2.18 -16.32
C THR A 223 -9.71 1.61 -15.30
N TRP A 224 -11.03 1.81 -15.53
CA TRP A 224 -12.05 1.19 -14.69
C TRP A 224 -11.99 -0.33 -14.76
N ASP A 225 -11.84 -0.91 -15.96
CA ASP A 225 -11.78 -2.35 -16.16
C ASP A 225 -10.53 -2.97 -15.50
N LYS A 226 -9.40 -2.25 -15.51
CA LYS A 226 -8.17 -2.69 -14.84
C LYS A 226 -8.29 -2.69 -13.32
N MET A 227 -9.11 -1.79 -12.75
CA MET A 227 -9.28 -1.62 -11.30
C MET A 227 -10.45 -2.45 -10.74
N TYR A 228 -11.45 -2.75 -11.55
CA TYR A 228 -12.64 -3.51 -11.15
C TYR A 228 -12.42 -5.01 -11.24
#